data_0616fe00eb962b0079f90593f0a08f17
#
_entry.id   0616fe00eb962b0079f90593f0a08f17
#
_cell.length_a   1.000
_cell.length_b   1.000
_cell.length_c   1.000
_cell.angle_alpha   90.00
_cell.angle_beta   90.00
_cell.angle_gamma   90.00
#
_symmetry.space_group_name_H-M   'P 1'
#
loop_
_entity.id
_entity.type
_entity.pdbx_description
1 polymer ?
#
loop_
_entity_poly.entity_id
_entity_poly.type
_entity_poly.pdbx_seq_one_letter_code
_entity_poly.pdbx_strand_id
1 'polypeptide(L)'
;NKFHFSENNKMSDDIPCPYYFLTKIKKELQKEAFNIFIDLGCGSGRIIDFFSKNFSDKKFIGIEYFNDQYEYCKKIFKEKENIYIFQDDFTKSDFFKYNSDCYLFNNPFRNEKEFVKFMDLNKKIFLKKKIIFIFVNYNEKTIYNLKYLKNIKNFYISENRGYSICYSNNDLK
;
A
#
# COMPACT_ATOMS: atom_id res chain seq x y z
N ASN A 1 -19.51 10.99 -7.59
CA ASN A 1 -18.35 10.68 -6.77
C ASN A 1 -18.09 11.89 -5.88
N LYS A 2 -18.48 11.82 -4.61
CA LYS A 2 -18.10 12.82 -3.62
C LYS A 2 -16.67 12.44 -3.17
N PHE A 3 -15.70 13.29 -3.45
CA PHE A 3 -14.39 13.21 -2.83
C PHE A 3 -14.56 13.55 -1.35
N HIS A 4 -14.20 12.64 -0.46
CA HIS A 4 -14.17 12.92 0.95
C HIS A 4 -12.88 13.68 1.26
N PHE A 5 -13.01 14.95 1.62
CA PHE A 5 -11.91 15.70 2.21
C PHE A 5 -11.76 15.25 3.67
N SER A 6 -10.61 14.71 4.04
CA SER A 6 -10.41 14.32 5.42
C SER A 6 -10.26 15.53 6.32
N GLU A 7 -11.10 15.65 7.32
CA GLU A 7 -10.90 16.62 8.42
C GLU A 7 -9.67 16.25 9.28
N ASN A 8 -9.17 15.03 9.13
CA ASN A 8 -8.01 14.55 9.84
C ASN A 8 -6.73 14.92 9.08
N ASN A 9 -5.92 15.82 9.64
CA ASN A 9 -4.68 16.33 9.02
C ASN A 9 -3.61 15.29 8.68
N LYS A 10 -3.82 14.01 8.98
CA LYS A 10 -2.85 12.92 8.76
C LYS A 10 -3.12 12.07 7.52
N MET A 11 -4.34 12.12 6.98
CA MET A 11 -4.73 11.29 5.82
C MET A 11 -4.81 12.13 4.55
N SER A 12 -4.45 11.54 3.41
CA SER A 12 -4.61 12.18 2.11
C SER A 12 -6.03 12.05 1.58
N ASP A 13 -6.38 12.90 0.62
CA ASP A 13 -7.62 12.75 -0.13
C ASP A 13 -7.62 11.46 -0.96
N ASP A 14 -8.81 10.93 -1.27
CA ASP A 14 -8.98 9.71 -2.07
C ASP A 14 -8.51 9.95 -3.52
N ILE A 15 -7.27 9.61 -3.81
CA ILE A 15 -6.68 9.70 -5.16
C ILE A 15 -6.57 8.28 -5.73
N PRO A 16 -7.43 7.91 -6.68
CA PRO A 16 -7.39 6.56 -7.26
C PRO A 16 -6.09 6.28 -8.00
N CYS A 17 -5.46 5.15 -7.73
CA CYS A 17 -4.31 4.68 -8.49
C CYS A 17 -4.70 4.43 -9.96
N PRO A 18 -3.98 5.00 -10.95
CA PRO A 18 -4.27 4.77 -12.36
C PRO A 18 -4.07 3.31 -12.78
N TYR A 19 -4.97 2.76 -13.59
CA TYR A 19 -4.84 1.39 -14.12
C TYR A 19 -3.53 1.15 -14.89
N TYR A 20 -3.00 2.17 -15.51
CA TYR A 20 -1.68 2.12 -16.17
C TYR A 20 -0.56 1.75 -15.18
N PHE A 21 -0.55 2.33 -13.97
CA PHE A 21 0.40 1.97 -12.93
C PHE A 21 0.15 0.55 -12.43
N LEU A 22 -1.11 0.19 -12.17
CA LEU A 22 -1.46 -1.15 -11.71
C LEU A 22 -0.99 -2.23 -12.69
N THR A 23 -1.15 -2.00 -14.00
CA THR A 23 -0.68 -2.93 -15.04
C THR A 23 0.84 -3.09 -15.05
N LYS A 24 1.59 -2.00 -14.84
CA LYS A 24 3.06 -2.08 -14.75
C LYS A 24 3.51 -2.77 -13.46
N ILE A 25 2.93 -2.41 -12.33
CA ILE A 25 3.20 -3.02 -11.03
C ILE A 25 2.90 -4.52 -11.08
N LYS A 26 1.77 -4.93 -11.68
CA LYS A 26 1.44 -6.34 -11.89
C LYS A 26 2.56 -7.12 -12.57
N LYS A 27 3.13 -6.59 -13.66
CA LYS A 27 4.22 -7.24 -14.41
C LYS A 27 5.47 -7.46 -13.55
N GLU A 28 5.76 -6.56 -12.63
CA GLU A 28 6.88 -6.74 -11.70
C GLU A 28 6.52 -7.74 -10.60
N LEU A 29 5.32 -7.66 -10.03
CA LEU A 29 4.86 -8.60 -9.00
C LEU A 29 4.75 -10.05 -9.49
N GLN A 30 4.52 -10.27 -10.79
CA GLN A 30 4.53 -11.62 -11.39
C GLN A 30 5.90 -12.33 -11.29
N LYS A 31 6.98 -11.58 -11.04
CA LYS A 31 8.35 -12.09 -10.85
C LYS A 31 8.67 -12.36 -9.37
N GLU A 32 7.75 -12.03 -8.47
CA GLU A 32 7.99 -12.02 -7.04
C GLU A 32 7.16 -13.08 -6.31
N ALA A 33 7.72 -13.63 -5.25
CA ALA A 33 7.00 -14.53 -4.35
C ALA A 33 6.34 -13.73 -3.22
N PHE A 34 5.02 -13.77 -3.15
CA PHE A 34 4.24 -13.25 -2.03
C PHE A 34 2.95 -14.09 -1.87
N ASN A 35 2.37 -14.11 -0.69
CA ASN A 35 1.12 -14.82 -0.39
C ASN A 35 0.01 -13.87 0.05
N ILE A 36 0.38 -12.83 0.79
CA ILE A 36 -0.57 -11.86 1.37
C ILE A 36 -0.18 -10.46 0.90
N PHE A 37 -1.12 -9.80 0.22
CA PHE A 37 -1.01 -8.42 -0.25
C PHE A 37 -1.90 -7.51 0.61
N ILE A 38 -1.36 -6.39 1.08
CA ILE A 38 -2.12 -5.37 1.80
C ILE A 38 -2.14 -4.05 1.03
N ASP A 39 -3.33 -3.47 0.91
CA ASP A 39 -3.57 -2.12 0.41
C ASP A 39 -3.94 -1.20 1.59
N LEU A 40 -3.10 -0.23 1.87
CA LEU A 40 -3.22 0.68 3.01
C LEU A 40 -3.89 1.98 2.58
N GLY A 41 -5.09 2.21 3.11
CA GLY A 41 -6.00 3.22 2.61
C GLY A 41 -6.64 2.76 1.31
N CYS A 42 -7.32 1.59 1.35
CA CYS A 42 -7.80 0.94 0.13
C CYS A 42 -8.96 1.70 -0.55
N GLY A 43 -9.52 2.71 0.10
CA GLY A 43 -10.60 3.52 -0.45
C GLY A 43 -11.78 2.69 -0.96
N SER A 44 -12.16 2.88 -2.21
CA SER A 44 -13.22 2.10 -2.86
C SER A 44 -12.79 0.69 -3.34
N GLY A 45 -11.59 0.23 -3.00
CA GLY A 45 -11.11 -1.13 -3.28
C GLY A 45 -10.59 -1.38 -4.70
N ARG A 46 -10.34 -0.34 -5.49
CA ARG A 46 -9.87 -0.47 -6.89
C ARG A 46 -8.60 -1.32 -7.03
N ILE A 47 -7.63 -1.11 -6.17
CA ILE A 47 -6.34 -1.80 -6.19
C ILE A 47 -6.55 -3.27 -5.87
N ILE A 48 -7.32 -3.56 -4.84
CA ILE A 48 -7.67 -4.92 -4.41
C ILE A 48 -8.43 -5.66 -5.51
N ASP A 49 -9.44 -5.02 -6.12
CA ASP A 49 -10.21 -5.62 -7.24
C ASP A 49 -9.29 -5.97 -8.40
N PHE A 50 -8.40 -5.06 -8.78
CA PHE A 50 -7.46 -5.30 -9.87
C PHE A 50 -6.50 -6.46 -9.59
N PHE A 51 -5.84 -6.45 -8.42
CA PHE A 51 -4.83 -7.47 -8.13
C PHE A 51 -5.44 -8.82 -7.79
N SER A 52 -6.58 -8.89 -7.11
CA SER A 52 -7.24 -10.17 -6.80
C SER A 52 -7.72 -10.92 -8.06
N LYS A 53 -8.11 -10.20 -9.10
CA LYS A 53 -8.44 -10.79 -10.41
C LYS A 53 -7.21 -11.32 -11.17
N ASN A 54 -6.02 -10.78 -10.88
CA ASN A 54 -4.78 -11.13 -11.57
C ASN A 54 -3.88 -12.12 -10.79
N PHE A 55 -4.14 -12.32 -9.50
CA PHE A 55 -3.42 -13.22 -8.58
C PHE A 55 -4.44 -13.96 -7.71
N SER A 56 -5.27 -14.80 -8.32
CA SER A 56 -6.41 -15.45 -7.67
C SER A 56 -6.02 -16.42 -6.54
N ASP A 57 -4.78 -16.90 -6.54
CA ASP A 57 -4.20 -17.80 -5.54
C ASP A 57 -3.66 -17.07 -4.30
N LYS A 58 -3.70 -15.73 -4.27
CA LYS A 58 -3.20 -14.90 -3.18
C LYS A 58 -4.32 -14.35 -2.30
N LYS A 59 -3.97 -13.99 -1.05
CA LYS A 59 -4.86 -13.29 -0.13
C LYS A 59 -4.66 -11.78 -0.24
N PHE A 60 -5.77 -11.04 -0.18
CA PHE A 60 -5.80 -9.58 -0.27
C PHE A 60 -6.46 -9.01 0.97
N ILE A 61 -5.82 -8.00 1.55
CA ILE A 61 -6.30 -7.28 2.72
C ILE A 61 -6.39 -5.80 2.36
N GLY A 62 -7.56 -5.21 2.56
CA GLY A 62 -7.77 -3.76 2.48
C GLY A 62 -7.93 -3.19 3.88
N ILE A 63 -7.22 -2.12 4.16
CA ILE A 63 -7.39 -1.35 5.40
C ILE A 63 -7.90 0.03 5.03
N GLU A 64 -9.04 0.41 5.59
CA GLU A 64 -9.68 1.68 5.31
C GLU A 64 -10.10 2.36 6.61
N TYR A 65 -9.82 3.65 6.73
CA TYR A 65 -10.15 4.45 7.90
C TYR A 65 -11.60 4.96 7.87
N PHE A 66 -12.06 5.44 6.70
CA PHE A 66 -13.37 6.05 6.55
C PHE A 66 -14.46 5.00 6.47
N ASN A 67 -15.47 5.12 7.35
CA ASN A 67 -16.56 4.16 7.48
C ASN A 67 -17.32 3.93 6.17
N ASP A 68 -17.65 4.98 5.43
CA ASP A 68 -18.45 4.88 4.19
C ASP A 68 -17.72 4.06 3.12
N GLN A 69 -16.41 4.24 2.99
CA GLN A 69 -15.57 3.51 2.04
C GLN A 69 -15.37 2.07 2.50
N TYR A 70 -15.13 1.86 3.79
CA TYR A 70 -15.04 0.52 4.38
C TYR A 70 -16.31 -0.29 4.13
N GLU A 71 -17.50 0.25 4.47
CA GLU A 71 -18.78 -0.45 4.27
C GLU A 71 -19.05 -0.72 2.77
N TYR A 72 -18.70 0.22 1.90
CA TYR A 72 -18.78 0.03 0.46
C TYR A 72 -17.88 -1.15 0.01
N CYS A 73 -16.62 -1.15 0.37
CA CYS A 73 -15.67 -2.23 0.04
C CYS A 73 -16.13 -3.57 0.60
N LYS A 74 -16.53 -3.62 1.86
CA LYS A 74 -17.03 -4.84 2.49
C LYS A 74 -18.24 -5.42 1.75
N LYS A 75 -19.14 -4.56 1.27
CA LYS A 75 -20.30 -4.97 0.47
C LYS A 75 -19.90 -5.56 -0.88
N ILE A 76 -19.00 -4.90 -1.64
CA ILE A 76 -18.62 -5.35 -2.99
C ILE A 76 -17.76 -6.63 -2.98
N PHE A 77 -17.00 -6.86 -1.91
CA PHE A 77 -16.13 -8.03 -1.78
C PHE A 77 -16.72 -9.14 -0.90
N LYS A 78 -17.98 -9.04 -0.48
CA LYS A 78 -18.64 -9.98 0.43
C LYS A 78 -18.51 -11.45 0.00
N GLU A 79 -18.64 -11.73 -1.30
CA GLU A 79 -18.61 -13.08 -1.87
C GLU A 79 -17.20 -13.52 -2.32
N LYS A 80 -16.15 -12.78 -1.93
CA LYS A 80 -14.76 -13.09 -2.29
C LYS A 80 -14.02 -13.71 -1.12
N GLU A 81 -13.75 -15.00 -1.17
CA GLU A 81 -13.11 -15.77 -0.09
C GLU A 81 -11.66 -15.38 0.20
N ASN A 82 -10.98 -14.76 -0.78
CA ASN A 82 -9.58 -14.36 -0.66
C ASN A 82 -9.39 -12.86 -0.39
N ILE A 83 -10.48 -12.10 -0.15
CA ILE A 83 -10.43 -10.66 0.12
C ILE A 83 -11.00 -10.37 1.51
N TYR A 84 -10.24 -9.64 2.31
CA TYR A 84 -10.59 -9.23 3.67
C TYR A 84 -10.49 -7.72 3.80
N ILE A 85 -11.54 -7.07 4.25
CA ILE A 85 -11.57 -5.61 4.46
C ILE A 85 -11.71 -5.31 5.93
N PHE A 86 -10.83 -4.46 6.46
CA PHE A 86 -10.82 -4.05 7.86
C PHE A 86 -10.96 -2.52 7.97
N GLN A 87 -11.79 -2.09 8.90
CA GLN A 87 -11.83 -0.68 9.30
C GLN A 87 -10.78 -0.46 10.38
N ASP A 88 -9.73 0.29 10.07
CA ASP A 88 -8.65 0.55 11.02
C ASP A 88 -7.85 1.81 10.67
N ASP A 89 -7.27 2.44 11.69
CA ASP A 89 -6.23 3.46 11.54
C ASP A 89 -4.86 2.77 11.62
N PHE A 90 -4.34 2.36 10.47
CA PHE A 90 -3.06 1.65 10.41
C PHE A 90 -1.88 2.46 10.96
N THR A 91 -2.02 3.77 11.15
CA THR A 91 -0.97 4.62 11.74
C THR A 91 -0.86 4.46 13.25
N LYS A 92 -1.89 3.89 13.89
CA LYS A 92 -1.98 3.70 15.34
C LYS A 92 -1.99 2.24 15.78
N SER A 93 -2.43 1.34 14.89
CA SER A 93 -2.56 -0.08 15.21
C SER A 93 -1.24 -0.83 15.04
N ASP A 94 -1.18 -2.04 15.60
CA ASP A 94 -0.13 -2.99 15.24
C ASP A 94 -0.28 -3.40 13.78
N PHE A 95 0.38 -2.66 12.94
CA PHE A 95 0.37 -2.79 11.50
C PHE A 95 0.79 -4.18 11.01
N PHE A 96 1.60 -4.88 11.79
CA PHE A 96 2.15 -6.17 11.42
C PHE A 96 1.32 -7.37 11.85
N LYS A 97 0.20 -7.14 12.55
CA LYS A 97 -0.74 -8.20 12.95
C LYS A 97 -1.20 -9.06 11.77
N TYR A 98 -1.18 -8.51 10.56
CA TYR A 98 -1.59 -9.22 9.34
C TYR A 98 -0.49 -10.07 8.70
N ASN A 99 0.75 -9.97 9.17
CA ASN A 99 1.91 -10.75 8.71
C ASN A 99 2.07 -10.84 7.17
N SER A 100 1.83 -9.74 6.49
CA SER A 100 1.86 -9.68 5.03
C SER A 100 3.27 -9.69 4.44
N ASP A 101 3.37 -10.10 3.18
CA ASP A 101 4.62 -10.12 2.40
C ASP A 101 4.72 -8.94 1.44
N CYS A 102 3.58 -8.30 1.10
CA CYS A 102 3.51 -7.22 0.14
C CYS A 102 2.58 -6.12 0.64
N TYR A 103 3.09 -4.90 0.71
CA TYR A 103 2.38 -3.71 1.18
C TYR A 103 2.33 -2.65 0.08
N LEU A 104 1.14 -2.15 -0.23
CA LEU A 104 0.96 -1.05 -1.14
C LEU A 104 0.49 0.20 -0.38
N PHE A 105 1.12 1.32 -0.70
CA PHE A 105 0.80 2.66 -0.23
C PHE A 105 0.49 3.54 -1.45
N ASN A 106 -0.75 3.89 -1.67
CA ASN A 106 -1.13 4.87 -2.69
C ASN A 106 -1.27 6.25 -2.05
N ASN A 107 -0.14 6.78 -1.56
CA ASN A 107 -0.05 8.06 -0.86
C ASN A 107 -1.14 8.27 0.21
N PRO A 108 -1.31 7.34 1.17
CA PRO A 108 -2.34 7.45 2.19
C PRO A 108 -2.03 8.52 3.26
N PHE A 109 -0.81 9.05 3.28
CA PHE A 109 -0.39 10.12 4.18
C PHE A 109 -0.51 11.48 3.51
N ARG A 110 -1.13 12.43 4.17
CA ARG A 110 -1.25 13.81 3.69
C ARG A 110 0.09 14.55 3.67
N ASN A 111 1.02 14.11 4.49
CA ASN A 111 2.27 14.78 4.78
C ASN A 111 3.43 13.78 4.72
N GLU A 112 4.43 14.10 3.89
CA GLU A 112 5.63 13.29 3.71
C GLU A 112 6.37 13.00 5.01
N LYS A 113 6.42 13.98 5.94
CA LYS A 113 7.06 13.80 7.25
C LYS A 113 6.38 12.72 8.10
N GLU A 114 5.05 12.64 8.06
CA GLU A 114 4.30 11.59 8.76
C GLU A 114 4.56 10.21 8.15
N PHE A 115 4.66 10.13 6.82
CA PHE A 115 5.05 8.91 6.13
C PHE A 115 6.44 8.43 6.55
N VAL A 116 7.45 9.30 6.48
CA VAL A 116 8.83 8.96 6.87
C VAL A 116 8.87 8.52 8.33
N LYS A 117 8.23 9.27 9.24
CA LYS A 117 8.11 8.90 10.66
C LYS A 117 7.47 7.53 10.86
N PHE A 118 6.38 7.24 10.15
CA PHE A 118 5.72 5.92 10.20
C PHE A 118 6.68 4.81 9.74
N MET A 119 7.37 4.99 8.63
CA MET A 119 8.34 4.03 8.11
C MET A 119 9.49 3.80 9.08
N ASP A 120 10.05 4.87 9.67
CA ASP A 120 11.17 4.77 10.63
C ASP A 120 10.78 4.10 11.94
N LEU A 121 9.59 4.36 12.47
CA LEU A 121 9.08 3.70 13.67
C LEU A 121 8.94 2.19 13.47
N ASN A 122 8.58 1.77 12.27
CA ASN A 122 8.34 0.37 11.92
C ASN A 122 9.56 -0.35 11.32
N LYS A 123 10.65 0.35 11.10
CA LYS A 123 11.86 -0.15 10.43
C LYS A 123 12.40 -1.46 11.03
N LYS A 124 12.43 -1.60 12.37
CA LYS A 124 12.92 -2.83 13.02
C LYS A 124 12.09 -4.06 12.66
N ILE A 125 10.82 -3.89 12.36
CA ILE A 125 9.91 -4.98 11.96
C ILE A 125 10.11 -5.29 10.49
N PHE A 126 10.25 -4.28 9.63
CA PHE A 126 10.52 -4.44 8.20
C PHE A 126 11.82 -5.22 7.94
N LEU A 127 12.80 -5.11 8.83
CA LEU A 127 14.07 -5.81 8.70
C LEU A 127 14.09 -7.27 9.19
N LYS A 128 12.99 -7.76 9.77
CA LYS A 128 12.90 -9.15 10.26
C LYS A 128 12.69 -10.18 9.16
N LYS A 129 12.03 -9.80 8.08
CA LYS A 129 11.77 -10.66 6.91
C LYS A 129 11.82 -9.84 5.62
N LYS A 130 11.95 -10.53 4.47
CA LYS A 130 11.82 -9.88 3.17
C LYS A 130 10.37 -9.45 2.96
N ILE A 131 10.14 -8.15 2.78
CA ILE A 131 8.85 -7.55 2.51
C ILE A 131 8.96 -6.74 1.22
N ILE A 132 7.96 -6.84 0.36
CA ILE A 132 7.79 -6.02 -0.83
C ILE A 132 6.98 -4.78 -0.46
N PHE A 133 7.51 -3.61 -0.75
CA PHE A 133 6.83 -2.34 -0.60
C PHE A 133 6.56 -1.72 -1.97
N ILE A 134 5.35 -1.27 -2.20
CA ILE A 134 4.91 -0.57 -3.39
C ILE A 134 4.43 0.81 -2.96
N PHE A 135 5.16 1.84 -3.37
CA PHE A 135 4.82 3.23 -3.10
C PHE A 135 4.32 3.88 -4.38
N VAL A 136 3.10 4.38 -4.38
CA VAL A 136 2.47 5.04 -5.52
C VAL A 136 2.22 6.50 -5.18
N ASN A 137 2.54 7.41 -6.09
CA ASN A 137 2.38 8.86 -5.95
C ASN A 137 3.17 9.48 -4.78
N TYR A 138 4.31 8.90 -4.46
CA TYR A 138 5.30 9.50 -3.55
C TYR A 138 6.43 10.17 -4.33
N ASN A 139 7.08 11.14 -3.70
CA ASN A 139 8.31 11.71 -4.22
C ASN A 139 9.41 10.64 -4.27
N GLU A 140 10.05 10.49 -5.43
CA GLU A 140 11.10 9.47 -5.64
C GLU A 140 12.27 9.66 -4.65
N LYS A 141 12.68 10.90 -4.39
CA LYS A 141 13.76 11.22 -3.45
C LYS A 141 13.45 10.76 -2.03
N THR A 142 12.17 10.89 -1.61
CA THR A 142 11.72 10.42 -0.30
C THR A 142 11.92 8.93 -0.16
N ILE A 143 11.47 8.16 -1.16
CA ILE A 143 11.65 6.70 -1.15
C ILE A 143 13.13 6.33 -1.18
N TYR A 144 13.94 6.99 -2.00
CA TYR A 144 15.38 6.76 -2.08
C TYR A 144 16.11 7.03 -0.76
N ASN A 145 15.61 7.97 0.05
CA ASN A 145 16.18 8.30 1.36
C ASN A 145 15.88 7.27 2.45
N LEU A 146 14.93 6.35 2.25
CA LEU A 146 14.69 5.22 3.15
C LEU A 146 15.78 4.14 2.93
N LYS A 147 16.99 4.39 3.44
CA LYS A 147 18.20 3.59 3.17
C LYS A 147 18.11 2.11 3.57
N TYR A 148 17.16 1.76 4.42
CA TYR A 148 16.84 0.39 4.80
C TYR A 148 15.93 -0.34 3.78
N LEU A 149 15.59 0.32 2.68
CA LEU A 149 14.90 -0.29 1.55
C LEU A 149 15.86 -0.41 0.37
N LYS A 150 15.81 -1.56 -0.30
CA LYS A 150 16.49 -1.80 -1.57
C LYS A 150 15.50 -1.61 -2.71
N ASN A 151 15.76 -0.62 -3.56
CA ASN A 151 14.90 -0.36 -4.71
C ASN A 151 15.04 -1.48 -5.76
N ILE A 152 13.90 -1.92 -6.31
CA ILE A 152 13.82 -2.91 -7.37
C ILE A 152 13.49 -2.23 -8.69
N LYS A 153 12.47 -1.36 -8.67
CA LYS A 153 11.93 -0.73 -9.87
C LYS A 153 11.32 0.62 -9.56
N ASN A 154 11.67 1.60 -10.36
CA ASN A 154 11.05 2.91 -10.36
C ASN A 154 10.41 3.22 -11.71
N PHE A 155 9.28 3.90 -11.67
CA PHE A 155 8.65 4.49 -12.82
C PHE A 155 7.97 5.80 -12.41
N TYR A 156 8.48 6.92 -12.90
CA TYR A 156 7.94 8.25 -12.62
C TYR A 156 7.64 8.99 -13.92
N ILE A 157 6.51 9.69 -13.94
CA ILE A 157 6.10 10.63 -15.00
C ILE A 157 6.51 12.05 -14.60
N SER A 158 6.44 12.34 -13.30
CA SER A 158 6.90 13.60 -12.69
C SER A 158 7.29 13.30 -11.22
N GLU A 159 7.82 14.31 -10.52
CA GLU A 159 8.40 14.15 -9.18
C GLU A 159 7.54 13.39 -8.17
N ASN A 160 6.20 13.62 -8.18
CA ASN A 160 5.26 12.99 -7.25
C ASN A 160 4.22 12.10 -7.96
N ARG A 161 4.47 11.71 -9.21
CA ARG A 161 3.53 10.90 -9.99
C ARG A 161 4.24 9.71 -10.62
N GLY A 162 4.18 8.61 -9.94
CA GLY A 162 4.83 7.39 -10.34
C GLY A 162 4.68 6.29 -9.28
N TYR A 163 5.55 5.30 -9.36
CA TYR A 163 5.65 4.28 -8.31
C TYR A 163 7.09 3.81 -8.12
N SER A 164 7.38 3.35 -6.90
CA SER A 164 8.59 2.61 -6.55
C SER A 164 8.21 1.25 -5.99
N ILE A 165 8.95 0.21 -6.37
CA ILE A 165 8.88 -1.12 -5.76
C ILE A 165 10.21 -1.37 -5.06
N CYS A 166 10.16 -1.67 -3.77
CA CYS A 166 11.32 -1.86 -2.93
C CYS A 166 11.21 -3.14 -2.11
N TYR A 167 12.36 -3.70 -1.71
CA TYR A 167 12.44 -4.71 -0.65
C TYR A 167 12.88 -4.10 0.67
N SER A 168 12.44 -4.69 1.78
CA SER A 168 13.16 -4.51 3.03
C SER A 168 14.60 -5.05 2.88
N ASN A 169 15.58 -4.24 3.22
CA ASN A 169 16.99 -4.60 3.12
C ASN A 169 17.45 -5.30 4.41
N ASN A 170 17.52 -6.63 4.38
CA ASN A 170 17.94 -7.43 5.53
C ASN A 170 19.46 -7.41 5.76
N ASP A 171 20.23 -6.80 4.84
CA ASP A 171 21.70 -6.75 4.91
C ASP A 171 22.24 -5.67 5.89
N LEU A 172 21.32 -4.89 6.49
CA LEU A 172 21.63 -3.84 7.48
C LEU A 172 21.56 -4.33 8.94
N LYS A 173 21.74 -5.63 9.18
CA LYS A 173 21.85 -6.19 10.53
C LYS A 173 23.22 -5.97 11.14
#